data_3ded2bcd65f9b4737320454371456281
#
_entry.id   3ded2bcd65f9b4737320454371456281
#
_cell.length_a   1.000
_cell.length_b   1.000
_cell.length_c   1.000
_cell.angle_alpha   90.00
_cell.angle_beta   90.00
_cell.angle_gamma   90.00
#
_symmetry.space_group_name_H-M   'P 1'
#
loop_
_entity.id
_entity.type
_entity.pdbx_description
1 polymer ?
#
loop_
_entity_poly.entity_id
_entity_poly.type
_entity_poly.pdbx_seq_one_letter_code
_entity_poly.pdbx_strand_id
1 'polypeptide(L)'
;FRQENITKPVIVAQSMGGYVGQAYAELYPGRLKGFVSIDSAPLQRKYVTGMEIWLLKRMEPVYFYYPWKSLLKYGTNGVAVSEYGRKLMYEIMMAYDGDKKRYSQIAGHGFKILANAMERNLLYEIKCPALLICGEQDRAGSCIRYNNAWNKNTGIPLEWIKEAGHNANTDKPETVNQLIEKIVEQL
;
A
#
# COMPACT_ATOMS: atom_id res chain seq x y z
N PHE A 1 -4.64 -6.78 -18.41
CA PHE A 1 -5.66 -5.94 -19.09
C PHE A 1 -5.89 -6.36 -20.56
N ARG A 2 -4.81 -6.65 -21.32
CA ARG A 2 -4.95 -7.06 -22.73
C ARG A 2 -5.78 -8.34 -22.90
N GLN A 3 -5.58 -9.34 -22.05
CA GLN A 3 -6.32 -10.60 -22.10
C GLN A 3 -7.83 -10.41 -21.87
N GLU A 4 -8.18 -9.42 -21.04
CA GLU A 4 -9.58 -9.10 -20.69
C GLU A 4 -10.16 -7.95 -21.54
N ASN A 5 -9.44 -7.50 -22.57
CA ASN A 5 -9.83 -6.38 -23.43
C ASN A 5 -10.12 -5.06 -22.69
N ILE A 6 -9.47 -4.84 -21.55
CA ILE A 6 -9.61 -3.61 -20.75
C ILE A 6 -8.64 -2.57 -21.29
N THR A 7 -9.15 -1.50 -21.87
CA THR A 7 -8.35 -0.43 -22.47
C THR A 7 -7.96 0.69 -21.51
N LYS A 8 -8.88 1.05 -20.59
CA LYS A 8 -8.70 2.08 -19.55
C LYS A 8 -9.24 1.57 -18.23
N PRO A 9 -8.43 0.86 -17.42
CA PRO A 9 -8.86 0.37 -16.12
C PRO A 9 -9.04 1.50 -15.09
N VAL A 10 -9.94 1.28 -14.13
CA VAL A 10 -9.88 1.89 -12.82
C VAL A 10 -9.02 0.96 -11.95
N ILE A 11 -7.96 1.47 -11.35
CA ILE A 11 -7.12 0.70 -10.43
C ILE A 11 -7.47 1.10 -9.00
N VAL A 12 -7.99 0.13 -8.23
CA VAL A 12 -8.19 0.24 -6.79
C VAL A 12 -7.16 -0.67 -6.14
N ALA A 13 -6.28 -0.11 -5.33
CA ALA A 13 -5.11 -0.87 -4.88
C ALA A 13 -4.69 -0.50 -3.46
N GLN A 14 -4.44 -1.52 -2.64
CA GLN A 14 -4.05 -1.39 -1.24
C GLN A 14 -2.54 -1.61 -1.08
N SER A 15 -1.89 -0.81 -0.23
CA SER A 15 -0.49 -0.96 0.19
C SER A 15 0.46 -1.16 -1.01
N MET A 16 1.13 -2.30 -1.13
CA MET A 16 2.03 -2.64 -2.24
C MET A 16 1.34 -2.55 -3.61
N GLY A 17 0.04 -2.85 -3.70
CA GLY A 17 -0.75 -2.70 -4.91
C GLY A 17 -0.82 -1.26 -5.40
N GLY A 18 -0.85 -0.27 -4.50
CA GLY A 18 -0.83 1.14 -4.85
C GLY A 18 0.46 1.56 -5.58
N TYR A 19 1.59 0.97 -5.23
CA TYR A 19 2.85 1.20 -5.97
C TYR A 19 2.81 0.58 -7.37
N VAL A 20 2.16 -0.58 -7.52
CA VAL A 20 1.96 -1.22 -8.83
C VAL A 20 1.08 -0.33 -9.72
N GLY A 21 0.00 0.24 -9.15
CA GLY A 21 -0.87 1.19 -9.88
C GLY A 21 -0.12 2.45 -10.33
N GLN A 22 0.74 2.99 -9.48
CA GLN A 22 1.59 4.15 -9.82
C GLN A 22 2.62 3.79 -10.90
N ALA A 23 3.28 2.64 -10.79
CA ALA A 23 4.19 2.17 -11.84
C ALA A 23 3.48 1.94 -13.18
N TYR A 24 2.22 1.49 -13.16
CA TYR A 24 1.40 1.40 -14.37
C TYR A 24 1.12 2.78 -14.97
N ALA A 25 0.77 3.77 -14.14
CA ALA A 25 0.53 5.14 -14.59
C ALA A 25 1.78 5.79 -15.21
N GLU A 26 2.95 5.47 -14.69
CA GLU A 26 4.26 5.90 -15.22
C GLU A 26 4.56 5.27 -16.58
N LEU A 27 4.41 3.94 -16.68
CA LEU A 27 4.73 3.20 -17.90
C LEU A 27 3.72 3.42 -19.03
N TYR A 28 2.47 3.75 -18.68
CA TYR A 28 1.36 3.91 -19.62
C TYR A 28 0.59 5.21 -19.35
N PRO A 29 1.18 6.39 -19.61
CA PRO A 29 0.55 7.67 -19.36
C PRO A 29 -0.81 7.79 -20.07
N GLY A 30 -1.84 8.24 -19.33
CA GLY A 30 -3.20 8.43 -19.86
C GLY A 30 -4.01 7.13 -20.08
N ARG A 31 -3.48 5.97 -19.68
CA ARG A 31 -4.19 4.68 -19.79
C ARG A 31 -5.06 4.33 -18.61
N LEU A 32 -5.03 5.10 -17.53
CA LEU A 32 -5.94 4.92 -16.39
C LEU A 32 -7.22 5.74 -16.60
N LYS A 33 -8.37 5.15 -16.28
CA LYS A 33 -9.66 5.82 -16.15
C LYS A 33 -9.82 6.45 -14.77
N GLY A 34 -9.37 5.76 -13.71
CA GLY A 34 -9.34 6.23 -12.34
C GLY A 34 -8.29 5.49 -11.50
N PHE A 35 -7.91 6.08 -10.36
CA PHE A 35 -6.95 5.50 -9.43
C PHE A 35 -7.36 5.72 -7.98
N VAL A 36 -7.51 4.64 -7.22
CA VAL A 36 -7.76 4.67 -5.77
C VAL A 36 -6.58 4.00 -5.05
N SER A 37 -5.92 4.75 -4.19
CA SER A 37 -4.80 4.29 -3.37
C SER A 37 -5.25 4.13 -1.94
N ILE A 38 -5.23 2.90 -1.41
CA ILE A 38 -5.63 2.60 -0.05
C ILE A 38 -4.40 2.24 0.77
N ASP A 39 -4.13 2.96 1.85
CA ASP A 39 -3.00 2.71 2.77
C ASP A 39 -1.67 2.47 2.03
N SER A 40 -1.46 3.19 0.94
CA SER A 40 -0.24 3.17 0.15
C SER A 40 0.46 4.52 0.25
N ALA A 41 1.59 4.67 -0.42
CA ALA A 41 2.38 5.89 -0.39
C ALA A 41 2.85 6.26 -1.81
N PRO A 42 3.27 7.50 -2.06
CA PRO A 42 3.82 7.89 -3.34
C PRO A 42 5.15 7.18 -3.62
N LEU A 43 5.33 6.74 -4.86
CA LEU A 43 6.52 6.01 -5.31
C LEU A 43 7.73 6.93 -5.56
N GLN A 44 7.50 8.23 -5.71
CA GLN A 44 8.56 9.19 -6.05
C GLN A 44 9.55 9.40 -4.91
N ARG A 45 10.83 9.49 -5.28
CA ARG A 45 11.98 9.66 -4.36
C ARG A 45 11.86 10.86 -3.41
N LYS A 46 11.22 11.94 -3.84
CA LYS A 46 11.09 13.19 -3.06
C LYS A 46 10.32 13.02 -1.74
N TYR A 47 9.53 11.97 -1.60
CA TYR A 47 8.74 11.69 -0.39
C TYR A 47 9.48 10.83 0.64
N VAL A 48 10.58 10.18 0.24
CA VAL A 48 11.27 9.16 1.03
C VAL A 48 12.70 9.58 1.32
N THR A 49 13.17 9.38 2.54
CA THR A 49 14.54 9.67 2.92
C THR A 49 15.52 8.58 2.46
N GLY A 50 16.81 8.90 2.37
CA GLY A 50 17.84 7.91 2.07
C GLY A 50 17.92 6.80 3.13
N MET A 51 17.69 7.15 4.39
CA MET A 51 17.68 6.20 5.51
C MET A 51 16.54 5.19 5.37
N GLU A 52 15.33 5.65 5.00
CA GLU A 52 14.18 4.76 4.78
C GLU A 52 14.44 3.78 3.64
N ILE A 53 14.99 4.25 2.52
CA ILE A 53 15.39 3.37 1.40
C ILE A 53 16.45 2.36 1.83
N TRP A 54 17.45 2.81 2.56
CA TRP A 54 18.52 1.95 3.09
C TRP A 54 17.96 0.85 3.99
N LEU A 55 16.99 1.18 4.86
CA LEU A 55 16.29 0.24 5.74
C LEU A 55 15.44 -0.76 4.95
N LEU A 56 14.62 -0.28 4.00
CA LEU A 56 13.78 -1.14 3.16
C LEU A 56 14.60 -2.23 2.44
N LYS A 57 15.79 -1.88 1.95
CA LYS A 57 16.69 -2.86 1.31
C LYS A 57 17.22 -3.95 2.23
N ARG A 58 17.10 -3.77 3.55
CA ARG A 58 17.63 -4.66 4.60
C ARG A 58 16.56 -5.34 5.44
N MET A 59 15.30 -5.29 5.01
CA MET A 59 14.21 -5.87 5.79
C MET A 59 14.23 -7.40 5.85
N GLU A 60 14.79 -8.09 4.85
CA GLU A 60 14.87 -9.55 4.84
C GLU A 60 15.58 -10.13 6.09
N PRO A 61 16.82 -9.74 6.44
CA PRO A 61 17.46 -10.20 7.66
C PRO A 61 16.70 -9.76 8.93
N VAL A 62 16.09 -8.59 8.93
CA VAL A 62 15.26 -8.15 10.07
C VAL A 62 14.13 -9.15 10.32
N TYR A 63 13.36 -9.51 9.29
CA TYR A 63 12.30 -10.50 9.41
C TYR A 63 12.83 -11.89 9.75
N PHE A 64 13.97 -12.28 9.21
CA PHE A 64 14.57 -13.58 9.47
C PHE A 64 15.02 -13.76 10.92
N TYR A 65 15.69 -12.77 11.51
CA TYR A 65 16.19 -12.86 12.88
C TYR A 65 15.14 -12.50 13.95
N TYR A 66 14.11 -11.74 13.59
CA TYR A 66 13.07 -11.36 14.56
C TYR A 66 12.24 -12.57 15.00
N PRO A 67 11.89 -12.72 16.31
CA PRO A 67 11.15 -13.89 16.79
C PRO A 67 9.78 -14.05 16.11
N TRP A 68 9.46 -15.26 15.63
CA TRP A 68 8.24 -15.52 14.87
C TRP A 68 6.95 -15.11 15.61
N LYS A 69 6.83 -15.45 16.91
CA LYS A 69 5.69 -15.04 17.74
C LYS A 69 5.50 -13.53 17.79
N SER A 70 6.61 -12.79 17.79
CA SER A 70 6.57 -11.32 17.77
C SER A 70 6.19 -10.79 16.38
N LEU A 71 6.69 -11.40 15.31
CA LEU A 71 6.26 -11.08 13.93
C LEU A 71 4.75 -11.29 13.75
N LEU A 72 4.21 -12.42 14.21
CA LEU A 72 2.77 -12.68 14.22
C LEU A 72 2.01 -11.57 14.95
N LYS A 73 2.41 -11.26 16.17
CA LYS A 73 1.76 -10.22 16.99
C LYS A 73 1.78 -8.85 16.31
N TYR A 74 2.93 -8.42 15.79
CA TYR A 74 3.05 -7.10 15.15
C TYR A 74 2.45 -7.08 13.75
N GLY A 75 2.58 -8.16 12.98
CA GLY A 75 1.97 -8.27 11.66
C GLY A 75 0.44 -8.34 11.68
N THR A 76 -0.14 -8.83 12.77
CA THR A 76 -1.60 -8.82 12.95
C THR A 76 -2.10 -7.52 13.57
N ASN A 77 -1.63 -7.18 14.77
CA ASN A 77 -2.14 -6.03 15.52
C ASN A 77 -1.57 -4.68 15.04
N GLY A 78 -0.48 -4.68 14.29
CA GLY A 78 0.14 -3.47 13.75
C GLY A 78 -0.45 -2.99 12.44
N VAL A 79 -1.16 -3.86 11.70
CA VAL A 79 -1.71 -3.53 10.38
C VAL A 79 -3.23 -3.45 10.34
N ALA A 80 -3.93 -4.05 11.30
CA ALA A 80 -5.39 -4.02 11.38
C ALA A 80 -5.88 -3.64 12.78
N VAL A 81 -7.01 -2.94 12.84
CA VAL A 81 -7.67 -2.51 14.09
C VAL A 81 -8.88 -3.38 14.40
N SER A 82 -9.66 -3.76 13.38
CA SER A 82 -10.83 -4.61 13.55
C SER A 82 -10.44 -6.04 13.94
N GLU A 83 -11.33 -6.73 14.64
CA GLU A 83 -11.14 -8.14 14.99
C GLU A 83 -11.06 -9.00 13.71
N TYR A 84 -11.94 -8.73 12.74
CA TYR A 84 -11.94 -9.40 11.45
C TYR A 84 -10.62 -9.22 10.70
N GLY A 85 -10.13 -7.99 10.58
CA GLY A 85 -8.87 -7.69 9.90
C GLY A 85 -7.67 -8.37 10.58
N ARG A 86 -7.62 -8.36 11.93
CA ARG A 86 -6.58 -9.06 12.69
C ARG A 86 -6.61 -10.57 12.49
N LYS A 87 -7.80 -11.17 12.53
CA LYS A 87 -7.98 -12.60 12.28
C LYS A 87 -7.50 -12.98 10.88
N LEU A 88 -7.92 -12.24 9.87
CA LEU A 88 -7.49 -12.45 8.48
C LEU A 88 -5.96 -12.37 8.33
N MET A 89 -5.34 -11.35 8.90
CA MET A 89 -3.88 -11.22 8.86
C MET A 89 -3.17 -12.35 9.62
N TYR A 90 -3.73 -12.79 10.73
CA TYR A 90 -3.20 -13.94 11.47
C TYR A 90 -3.23 -15.22 10.61
N GLU A 91 -4.34 -15.51 9.97
CA GLU A 91 -4.50 -16.67 9.08
C GLU A 91 -3.51 -16.62 7.91
N ILE A 92 -3.34 -15.46 7.27
CA ILE A 92 -2.37 -15.25 6.19
C ILE A 92 -0.94 -15.51 6.69
N MET A 93 -0.57 -15.00 7.85
CA MET A 93 0.78 -15.20 8.39
C MET A 93 1.00 -16.65 8.83
N MET A 94 -0.01 -17.32 9.38
CA MET A 94 0.07 -18.73 9.78
C MET A 94 0.28 -19.68 8.59
N ALA A 95 -0.03 -19.27 7.36
CA ALA A 95 0.34 -20.04 6.17
C ALA A 95 1.87 -20.19 6.01
N TYR A 96 2.65 -19.41 6.74
CA TYR A 96 4.12 -19.50 6.80
C TYR A 96 4.64 -20.07 8.13
N ASP A 97 3.76 -20.61 8.97
CA ASP A 97 4.19 -21.24 10.23
C ASP A 97 5.09 -22.45 9.92
N GLY A 98 6.26 -22.49 10.55
CA GLY A 98 7.31 -23.46 10.21
C GLY A 98 8.21 -23.08 9.02
N ASP A 99 7.85 -22.10 8.20
CA ASP A 99 8.67 -21.64 7.06
C ASP A 99 8.95 -20.12 7.11
N LYS A 100 9.46 -19.67 8.25
CA LYS A 100 9.86 -18.27 8.47
C LYS A 100 10.88 -17.77 7.45
N LYS A 101 11.74 -18.68 6.93
CA LYS A 101 12.71 -18.32 5.88
C LYS A 101 11.99 -17.82 4.65
N ARG A 102 10.99 -18.54 4.16
CA ARG A 102 10.18 -18.14 3.00
C ARG A 102 9.44 -16.84 3.25
N TYR A 103 8.82 -16.68 4.44
CA TYR A 103 8.17 -15.43 4.82
C TYR A 103 9.13 -14.24 4.73
N SER A 104 10.31 -14.33 5.36
CA SER A 104 11.31 -13.24 5.35
C SER A 104 11.84 -12.93 3.95
N GLN A 105 12.04 -13.95 3.10
CA GLN A 105 12.46 -13.75 1.71
C GLN A 105 11.40 -13.03 0.89
N ILE A 106 10.12 -13.43 0.98
CA ILE A 106 9.03 -12.80 0.24
C ILE A 106 8.84 -11.34 0.69
N ALA A 107 8.75 -11.10 2.00
CA ALA A 107 8.59 -9.77 2.55
C ALA A 107 9.80 -8.87 2.24
N GLY A 108 11.01 -9.37 2.47
CA GLY A 108 12.24 -8.64 2.20
C GLY A 108 12.45 -8.33 0.73
N HIS A 109 12.10 -9.25 -0.16
CA HIS A 109 12.15 -9.03 -1.62
C HIS A 109 11.17 -7.94 -2.05
N GLY A 110 9.94 -7.95 -1.53
CA GLY A 110 8.94 -6.91 -1.78
C GLY A 110 9.47 -5.51 -1.40
N PHE A 111 10.02 -5.37 -0.20
CA PHE A 111 10.62 -4.10 0.24
C PHE A 111 11.84 -3.67 -0.59
N LYS A 112 12.66 -4.62 -1.02
CA LYS A 112 13.82 -4.34 -1.89
C LYS A 112 13.38 -3.85 -3.27
N ILE A 113 12.35 -4.46 -3.87
CA ILE A 113 11.78 -4.01 -5.14
C ILE A 113 11.24 -2.58 -4.98
N LEU A 114 10.49 -2.30 -3.92
CA LEU A 114 9.96 -0.98 -3.62
C LEU A 114 11.08 0.07 -3.49
N ALA A 115 12.12 -0.23 -2.70
CA ALA A 115 13.26 0.65 -2.53
C ALA A 115 13.98 0.95 -3.85
N ASN A 116 14.18 -0.06 -4.70
CA ASN A 116 14.78 0.10 -6.01
C ASN A 116 13.90 0.96 -6.95
N ALA A 117 12.59 0.80 -6.91
CA ALA A 117 11.66 1.61 -7.68
C ALA A 117 11.72 3.09 -7.25
N MET A 118 11.75 3.36 -5.95
CA MET A 118 11.92 4.72 -5.40
C MET A 118 13.25 5.37 -5.79
N GLU A 119 14.34 4.59 -5.81
CA GLU A 119 15.67 5.12 -6.22
C GLU A 119 15.76 5.48 -7.69
N ARG A 120 15.01 4.79 -8.56
CA ARG A 120 14.93 5.15 -9.97
C ARG A 120 14.36 6.56 -10.17
N ASN A 121 13.60 7.04 -9.20
CA ASN A 121 13.04 8.39 -9.15
C ASN A 121 12.38 8.81 -10.47
N LEU A 122 11.60 7.91 -11.05
CA LEU A 122 10.88 8.21 -12.27
C LEU A 122 9.75 9.20 -11.97
N LEU A 123 9.66 10.23 -12.79
CA LEU A 123 8.63 11.26 -12.65
C LEU A 123 7.37 10.77 -13.35
N TYR A 124 6.26 10.78 -12.64
CA TYR A 124 4.94 10.48 -13.19
C TYR A 124 3.90 11.41 -12.58
N GLU A 125 2.79 11.56 -13.28
CA GLU A 125 1.60 12.25 -12.81
C GLU A 125 0.39 11.35 -12.92
N ILE A 126 -0.45 11.34 -11.90
CA ILE A 126 -1.78 10.73 -11.99
C ILE A 126 -2.70 11.72 -12.67
N LYS A 127 -2.96 11.51 -13.98
CA LYS A 127 -3.75 12.41 -14.84
C LYS A 127 -5.23 12.01 -14.94
N CYS A 128 -5.66 11.01 -14.21
CA CYS A 128 -7.07 10.61 -14.11
C CYS A 128 -7.64 11.04 -12.76
N PRO A 129 -8.97 11.03 -12.57
CA PRO A 129 -9.58 11.16 -11.26
C PRO A 129 -8.96 10.14 -10.29
N ALA A 130 -8.58 10.62 -9.11
CA ALA A 130 -7.88 9.79 -8.13
C ALA A 130 -8.33 10.10 -6.70
N LEU A 131 -8.19 9.12 -5.82
CA LEU A 131 -8.51 9.21 -4.41
C LEU A 131 -7.45 8.50 -3.58
N LEU A 132 -6.99 9.16 -2.52
CA LEU A 132 -6.17 8.56 -1.48
C LEU A 132 -7.08 8.20 -0.30
N ILE A 133 -6.95 7.00 0.22
CA ILE A 133 -7.63 6.52 1.42
C ILE A 133 -6.57 6.06 2.40
N CYS A 134 -6.65 6.51 3.65
CA CYS A 134 -5.67 6.12 4.67
C CYS A 134 -6.35 5.93 6.03
N GLY A 135 -6.03 4.84 6.72
CA GLY A 135 -6.48 4.62 8.08
C GLY A 135 -5.84 5.62 9.05
N GLU A 136 -6.62 6.22 9.95
CA GLU A 136 -6.10 7.17 10.96
C GLU A 136 -5.09 6.54 11.91
N GLN A 137 -5.14 5.22 12.07
CA GLN A 137 -4.25 4.44 12.93
C GLN A 137 -3.23 3.62 12.14
N ASP A 138 -2.98 3.95 10.88
CA ASP A 138 -1.96 3.27 10.07
C ASP A 138 -0.56 3.45 10.68
N ARG A 139 0.04 2.35 11.07
CA ARG A 139 1.38 2.28 11.66
C ARG A 139 2.41 1.60 10.75
N ALA A 140 2.05 1.34 9.49
CA ALA A 140 2.98 0.76 8.52
C ALA A 140 3.95 1.82 8.01
N GLY A 141 5.15 1.81 8.56
CA GLY A 141 6.18 2.80 8.24
C GLY A 141 5.73 4.23 8.50
N SER A 142 5.82 5.07 7.48
CA SER A 142 5.43 6.50 7.53
C SER A 142 4.21 6.80 6.65
N CYS A 143 3.28 5.84 6.50
CA CYS A 143 2.15 5.92 5.56
C CYS A 143 1.31 7.20 5.74
N ILE A 144 0.96 7.54 6.99
CA ILE A 144 0.24 8.79 7.32
C ILE A 144 1.00 10.03 6.82
N ARG A 145 2.29 10.12 7.11
CA ARG A 145 3.14 11.24 6.66
C ARG A 145 3.20 11.33 5.14
N TYR A 146 3.33 10.20 4.47
CA TYR A 146 3.40 10.15 3.01
C TYR A 146 2.09 10.56 2.34
N ASN A 147 0.95 10.08 2.83
CA ASN A 147 -0.35 10.45 2.27
C ASN A 147 -0.65 11.94 2.46
N ASN A 148 -0.34 12.52 3.62
CA ASN A 148 -0.45 13.96 3.85
C ASN A 148 0.42 14.76 2.87
N ALA A 149 1.67 14.36 2.68
CA ALA A 149 2.58 15.04 1.76
C ALA A 149 2.12 14.88 0.30
N TRP A 150 1.60 13.71 -0.06
CA TRP A 150 1.10 13.44 -1.41
C TRP A 150 -0.12 14.30 -1.73
N ASN A 151 -1.13 14.30 -0.86
CA ASN A 151 -2.31 15.18 -0.99
C ASN A 151 -1.88 16.66 -1.12
N LYS A 152 -1.04 17.14 -0.20
CA LYS A 152 -0.57 18.54 -0.21
C LYS A 152 0.14 18.93 -1.51
N ASN A 153 0.94 18.03 -2.08
CA ASN A 153 1.76 18.33 -3.25
C ASN A 153 1.04 18.14 -4.59
N THR A 154 -0.04 17.35 -4.62
CA THR A 154 -0.73 17.00 -5.86
C THR A 154 -2.16 17.47 -5.92
N GLY A 155 -2.77 17.80 -4.78
CA GLY A 155 -4.19 18.13 -4.68
C GLY A 155 -5.12 16.90 -4.82
N ILE A 156 -4.59 15.68 -4.93
CA ILE A 156 -5.42 14.47 -4.95
C ILE A 156 -6.17 14.38 -3.62
N PRO A 157 -7.51 14.26 -3.61
CA PRO A 157 -8.29 14.12 -2.38
C PRO A 157 -7.78 13.00 -1.49
N LEU A 158 -7.80 13.22 -0.17
CA LEU A 158 -7.40 12.24 0.84
C LEU A 158 -8.52 12.07 1.86
N GLU A 159 -9.02 10.85 1.98
CA GLU A 159 -10.04 10.45 2.95
C GLU A 159 -9.42 9.66 4.09
N TRP A 160 -9.66 10.11 5.32
CA TRP A 160 -9.20 9.44 6.53
C TRP A 160 -10.27 8.48 7.04
N ILE A 161 -9.89 7.23 7.24
CA ILE A 161 -10.80 6.22 7.78
C ILE A 161 -10.60 6.10 9.29
N LYS A 162 -11.59 6.56 10.04
CA LYS A 162 -11.61 6.48 11.50
C LYS A 162 -11.57 5.01 11.97
N GLU A 163 -10.84 4.77 13.05
CA GLU A 163 -10.70 3.43 13.65
C GLU A 163 -10.24 2.36 12.65
N ALA A 164 -9.39 2.72 11.69
CA ALA A 164 -8.78 1.80 10.74
C ALA A 164 -7.26 1.92 10.77
N GLY A 165 -6.58 0.79 10.58
CA GLY A 165 -5.13 0.68 10.46
C GLY A 165 -4.69 0.67 9.00
N HIS A 166 -3.58 -0.03 8.72
CA HIS A 166 -3.01 -0.20 7.38
C HIS A 166 -3.88 -1.03 6.42
N ASN A 167 -4.85 -1.74 6.95
CA ASN A 167 -5.82 -2.49 6.16
C ASN A 167 -7.21 -1.85 6.28
N ALA A 168 -7.33 -0.55 5.94
CA ALA A 168 -8.58 0.20 6.07
C ALA A 168 -9.74 -0.46 5.33
N ASN A 169 -9.47 -1.10 4.20
CA ASN A 169 -10.45 -1.84 3.41
C ASN A 169 -11.01 -3.09 4.11
N THR A 170 -10.31 -3.68 5.07
CA THR A 170 -10.79 -4.79 5.90
C THR A 170 -11.27 -4.34 7.28
N ASP A 171 -10.77 -3.21 7.77
CA ASP A 171 -11.20 -2.64 9.04
C ASP A 171 -12.56 -1.95 8.95
N LYS A 172 -12.84 -1.25 7.84
CA LYS A 172 -14.07 -0.49 7.59
C LYS A 172 -14.53 -0.69 6.13
N PRO A 173 -14.88 -1.92 5.74
CA PRO A 173 -15.18 -2.25 4.33
C PRO A 173 -16.33 -1.44 3.75
N GLU A 174 -17.40 -1.20 4.51
CA GLU A 174 -18.56 -0.45 4.03
C GLU A 174 -18.16 0.99 3.68
N THR A 175 -17.41 1.66 4.55
CA THR A 175 -16.94 3.05 4.33
C THR A 175 -16.01 3.13 3.13
N VAL A 176 -15.05 2.21 3.03
CA VAL A 176 -14.10 2.20 1.91
C VAL A 176 -14.79 1.88 0.59
N ASN A 177 -15.73 0.92 0.57
CA ASN A 177 -16.49 0.58 -0.63
C ASN A 177 -17.35 1.76 -1.11
N GLN A 178 -18.04 2.49 -0.21
CA GLN A 178 -18.81 3.69 -0.56
C GLN A 178 -17.93 4.77 -1.20
N LEU A 179 -16.71 4.97 -0.72
CA LEU A 179 -15.77 5.91 -1.32
C LEU A 179 -15.32 5.47 -2.72
N ILE A 180 -15.08 4.16 -2.90
CA ILE A 180 -14.74 3.59 -4.21
C ILE A 180 -15.92 3.74 -5.18
N GLU A 181 -17.12 3.40 -4.77
CA GLU A 181 -18.35 3.54 -5.58
C GLU A 181 -18.52 5.00 -6.02
N LYS A 182 -18.44 5.94 -5.08
CA LYS A 182 -18.59 7.38 -5.37
C LYS A 182 -17.60 7.88 -6.42
N ILE A 183 -16.34 7.45 -6.39
CA ILE A 183 -15.38 7.87 -7.42
C ILE A 183 -15.65 7.16 -8.75
N VAL A 184 -16.04 5.89 -8.74
CA VAL A 184 -16.34 5.14 -9.97
C VAL A 184 -17.55 5.70 -10.70
N GLU A 185 -18.59 6.14 -9.98
CA GLU A 185 -19.79 6.79 -10.55
C GLU A 185 -19.49 8.12 -11.23
N GLN A 186 -18.40 8.78 -10.89
CA GLN A 186 -17.96 10.05 -11.48
C GLN A 186 -17.12 9.89 -12.76
N LEU A 187 -16.78 8.65 -13.12
CA LEU A 187 -15.94 8.33 -14.27
C LEU A 187 -16.75 8.04 -15.53
#